data_a28a224d97ecb71077370939211944e5
#
_entry.id   a28a224d97ecb71077370939211944e5
#
_cell.length_a   1.000
_cell.length_b   1.000
_cell.length_c   1.000
_cell.angle_alpha   90.00
_cell.angle_beta   90.00
_cell.angle_gamma   90.00
#
_symmetry.space_group_name_H-M   'P 1'
#
loop_
_entity.id
_entity.type
_entity.pdbx_description
1 polymer ?
#
loop_
_entity_poly.entity_id
_entity_poly.type
_entity_poly.pdbx_seq_one_letter_code
_entity_poly.pdbx_strand_id
1 'polypeptide(L)'
;MKKLASLATVLLLVLIVGCGNNNNGAAGNQNGANDAAGNTAGNTAGDTTGTTTGNTNGNADQPTDAVTSASIVDSEANFKKAISKEGTWIIATLRDMTFTEDLILEGEFTNKDKPARKIALYTQDADKNITNSFTLTAPKITIRSTNARIQGGTFIGDVYVEANGFQVVNAKIQGNVYFAKDEYQATYDPSDQGSVTGVTEVQK
;
A
#
# COMPACT_ATOMS: atom_id res chain seq x y z
N MET A 1 36.03 -32.51 21.69
CA MET A 1 36.80 -33.27 20.69
C MET A 1 36.01 -33.35 19.40
N LYS A 2 36.58 -32.77 18.32
CA LYS A 2 36.38 -33.11 16.88
C LYS A 2 34.95 -32.85 16.32
N LYS A 3 34.69 -32.20 15.15
CA LYS A 3 35.56 -31.74 14.04
C LYS A 3 34.76 -30.67 13.25
N LEU A 4 35.50 -29.70 12.72
CA LEU A 4 35.11 -28.83 11.60
C LEU A 4 34.76 -29.66 10.37
N ALA A 5 33.82 -29.18 9.58
CA ALA A 5 33.80 -29.40 8.14
C ALA A 5 33.35 -28.12 7.44
N SER A 6 34.33 -27.44 6.93
CA SER A 6 34.30 -26.39 5.93
C SER A 6 34.01 -27.04 4.58
N LEU A 7 33.08 -26.48 3.78
CA LEU A 7 33.07 -26.70 2.34
C LEU A 7 32.72 -25.41 1.63
N ALA A 8 33.72 -24.79 1.10
CA ALA A 8 33.69 -23.78 0.06
C ALA A 8 33.54 -24.50 -1.29
N THR A 9 32.91 -23.87 -2.25
CA THR A 9 33.03 -24.08 -3.71
C THR A 9 31.72 -23.56 -4.36
N VAL A 10 31.62 -22.84 -5.44
CA VAL A 10 32.45 -22.42 -6.54
C VAL A 10 31.66 -21.32 -7.28
N LEU A 11 32.35 -20.31 -7.62
CA LEU A 11 32.03 -19.21 -8.54
C LEU A 11 31.77 -19.76 -9.96
N LEU A 12 30.64 -19.43 -10.58
CA LEU A 12 30.49 -19.57 -12.03
C LEU A 12 29.99 -18.26 -12.62
N LEU A 13 30.94 -17.48 -13.16
CA LEU A 13 30.67 -16.37 -14.08
C LEU A 13 30.26 -16.96 -15.43
N VAL A 14 29.13 -16.53 -15.94
CA VAL A 14 28.82 -16.62 -17.38
C VAL A 14 28.53 -15.22 -17.90
N LEU A 15 29.53 -14.69 -18.61
CA LEU A 15 29.39 -13.52 -19.46
C LEU A 15 28.77 -13.97 -20.77
N ILE A 16 27.61 -13.43 -21.11
CA ILE A 16 27.13 -13.48 -22.49
C ILE A 16 26.99 -12.05 -22.98
N VAL A 17 27.97 -11.68 -23.80
CA VAL A 17 27.97 -10.52 -24.67
C VAL A 17 27.14 -10.88 -25.89
N GLY A 18 26.13 -10.10 -26.18
CA GLY A 18 25.34 -10.20 -27.40
C GLY A 18 25.05 -8.80 -27.95
N CYS A 19 25.92 -8.39 -28.87
CA CYS A 19 25.75 -7.19 -29.71
C CYS A 19 24.78 -7.48 -30.86
N GLY A 20 24.13 -6.45 -31.34
CA GLY A 20 23.55 -6.38 -32.71
C GLY A 20 22.18 -5.72 -32.69
N ASN A 21 21.85 -4.81 -33.50
CA ASN A 21 22.43 -3.94 -34.49
C ASN A 21 21.28 -3.09 -35.05
N ASN A 22 21.56 -1.83 -35.20
CA ASN A 22 21.12 -0.87 -36.25
C ASN A 22 20.00 -1.25 -37.24
N ASN A 23 19.09 -0.27 -37.49
CA ASN A 23 19.03 0.54 -38.71
C ASN A 23 17.80 1.46 -38.64
N ASN A 24 17.97 2.76 -38.67
CA ASN A 24 18.11 3.65 -39.84
C ASN A 24 16.90 3.62 -40.78
N GLY A 25 16.23 4.76 -40.86
CA GLY A 25 15.26 5.08 -41.89
C GLY A 25 14.73 6.50 -41.71
N ALA A 26 15.40 7.40 -42.36
CA ALA A 26 15.17 8.84 -42.39
C ALA A 26 14.08 9.24 -43.38
N ALA A 27 13.69 10.52 -43.25
CA ALA A 27 13.07 11.43 -44.21
C ALA A 27 11.56 11.23 -44.46
N GLY A 28 10.75 12.21 -44.41
CA GLY A 28 10.87 13.64 -44.70
C GLY A 28 9.51 14.17 -45.07
N ASN A 29 9.39 15.43 -44.83
CA ASN A 29 8.69 16.46 -45.59
C ASN A 29 7.25 16.79 -45.18
N GLN A 30 7.13 17.94 -44.58
CA GLN A 30 6.79 19.31 -45.01
C GLN A 30 5.35 19.54 -45.49
N ASN A 31 4.85 20.60 -44.86
CA ASN A 31 3.97 21.66 -45.36
C ASN A 31 2.45 21.52 -45.26
N GLY A 32 1.92 22.52 -44.66
CA GLY A 32 0.74 23.24 -45.06
C GLY A 32 0.09 24.02 -43.96
N ALA A 33 0.41 25.30 -43.95
CA ALA A 33 -0.26 26.35 -43.18
C ALA A 33 -1.65 26.64 -43.79
N ASN A 34 -2.44 27.27 -42.98
CA ASN A 34 -3.48 28.33 -43.17
C ASN A 34 -4.77 27.95 -42.49
N ASP A 35 -5.22 28.74 -41.70
CA ASP A 35 -5.73 30.06 -41.49
C ASP A 35 -7.15 30.10 -41.02
N ALA A 36 -7.30 30.89 -40.00
CA ALA A 36 -8.31 31.90 -39.75
C ALA A 36 -9.77 31.57 -39.36
N ALA A 37 -10.02 31.99 -38.18
CA ALA A 37 -11.10 32.91 -37.77
C ALA A 37 -12.57 32.43 -37.80
N GLY A 38 -13.23 32.75 -36.71
CA GLY A 38 -14.68 32.96 -36.73
C GLY A 38 -15.43 32.58 -35.47
N ASN A 39 -15.32 33.37 -34.45
CA ASN A 39 -16.33 34.08 -33.67
C ASN A 39 -17.76 33.53 -33.68
N THR A 40 -18.38 33.28 -32.54
CA THR A 40 -19.45 34.05 -31.92
C THR A 40 -20.18 33.30 -30.84
N ALA A 41 -20.52 34.01 -29.81
CA ALA A 41 -21.22 33.67 -28.60
C ALA A 41 -22.63 33.00 -28.81
N GLY A 42 -23.05 32.24 -27.80
CA GLY A 42 -24.42 31.78 -27.66
C GLY A 42 -24.66 31.12 -26.32
N ASN A 43 -25.12 31.91 -25.39
CA ASN A 43 -25.58 31.53 -24.06
C ASN A 43 -26.93 30.80 -24.19
N THR A 44 -27.11 29.65 -23.52
CA THR A 44 -28.43 29.32 -22.94
C THR A 44 -28.30 28.15 -21.96
N ALA A 45 -28.86 28.35 -20.78
CA ALA A 45 -29.01 27.37 -19.71
C ALA A 45 -29.94 26.21 -20.15
N GLY A 46 -29.63 25.01 -19.64
CA GLY A 46 -30.50 23.85 -19.80
C GLY A 46 -30.06 22.74 -18.83
N ASP A 47 -30.77 22.65 -17.74
CA ASP A 47 -30.82 21.54 -16.79
C ASP A 47 -31.14 20.22 -17.51
N THR A 48 -30.36 19.18 -17.31
CA THR A 48 -30.87 17.81 -17.40
C THR A 48 -29.87 16.81 -16.77
N THR A 49 -30.34 16.09 -15.77
CA THR A 49 -29.89 14.80 -15.27
C THR A 49 -29.23 13.94 -16.34
N GLY A 50 -27.96 13.67 -16.18
CA GLY A 50 -27.20 12.77 -17.05
C GLY A 50 -26.39 11.78 -16.24
N THR A 51 -26.88 10.55 -16.19
CA THR A 51 -26.16 9.35 -15.78
C THR A 51 -24.84 9.26 -16.55
N THR A 52 -23.73 9.48 -15.89
CA THR A 52 -22.42 9.32 -16.52
C THR A 52 -21.95 7.89 -16.34
N THR A 53 -22.14 7.10 -17.37
CA THR A 53 -21.43 5.85 -17.61
C THR A 53 -19.96 6.18 -17.81
N GLY A 54 -19.13 5.87 -16.82
CA GLY A 54 -17.69 6.07 -16.90
C GLY A 54 -17.07 5.15 -17.94
N ASN A 55 -16.49 5.75 -18.96
CA ASN A 55 -15.67 5.08 -19.95
C ASN A 55 -14.32 4.74 -19.31
N THR A 56 -14.10 3.49 -18.98
CA THR A 56 -12.84 2.95 -18.53
C THR A 56 -11.95 2.65 -19.72
N ASN A 57 -11.09 3.59 -20.09
CA ASN A 57 -9.91 3.25 -20.88
C ASN A 57 -8.87 2.67 -19.93
N GLY A 58 -8.76 1.36 -19.94
CA GLY A 58 -7.76 0.63 -19.19
C GLY A 58 -6.36 0.90 -19.73
N ASN A 59 -5.50 1.42 -18.88
CA ASN A 59 -4.07 1.25 -19.04
C ASN A 59 -3.67 0.06 -18.18
N ALA A 60 -3.37 -1.05 -18.84
CA ALA A 60 -2.96 -2.28 -18.20
C ALA A 60 -1.48 -2.17 -17.84
N ASP A 61 -1.17 -1.77 -16.58
CA ASP A 61 0.08 -2.09 -15.92
C ASP A 61 0.03 -1.57 -14.47
N GLN A 62 -0.87 -2.15 -13.68
CA GLN A 62 -0.81 -2.00 -12.22
C GLN A 62 -0.87 -3.40 -11.59
N PRO A 63 -0.07 -3.66 -10.55
CA PRO A 63 -0.02 -4.98 -9.94
C PRO A 63 -1.39 -5.37 -9.39
N THR A 64 -1.86 -6.49 -9.85
CA THR A 64 -3.23 -7.02 -9.70
C THR A 64 -3.71 -7.24 -8.25
N ASP A 65 -2.87 -7.08 -7.25
CA ASP A 65 -3.24 -7.25 -5.83
C ASP A 65 -3.74 -5.95 -5.16
N ALA A 66 -3.47 -4.78 -5.76
CA ALA A 66 -3.85 -3.47 -5.20
C ALA A 66 -5.00 -2.77 -5.93
N VAL A 67 -5.35 -3.19 -7.14
CA VAL A 67 -6.16 -2.38 -8.06
C VAL A 67 -7.67 -2.60 -7.96
N THR A 68 -8.13 -3.75 -7.47
CA THR A 68 -9.56 -4.07 -7.47
C THR A 68 -10.25 -3.95 -6.11
N SER A 69 -9.50 -3.79 -5.01
CA SER A 69 -10.06 -3.77 -3.65
C SER A 69 -9.39 -2.77 -2.71
N ALA A 70 -8.36 -2.04 -3.16
CA ALA A 70 -7.64 -1.12 -2.31
C ALA A 70 -8.35 0.23 -2.21
N SER A 71 -8.55 0.72 -0.99
CA SER A 71 -8.74 2.14 -0.78
C SER A 71 -7.39 2.81 -0.91
N ILE A 72 -7.14 3.47 -2.04
CA ILE A 72 -5.97 4.32 -2.21
C ILE A 72 -6.23 5.61 -1.44
N VAL A 73 -5.33 5.96 -0.55
CA VAL A 73 -5.51 7.03 0.42
C VAL A 73 -4.44 8.09 0.26
N ASP A 74 -4.88 9.29 -0.06
CA ASP A 74 -4.06 10.48 -0.28
C ASP A 74 -4.32 11.61 0.73
N SER A 75 -5.31 11.47 1.58
CA SER A 75 -5.71 12.45 2.58
C SER A 75 -6.12 11.81 3.91
N GLU A 76 -6.04 12.59 4.99
CA GLU A 76 -6.44 12.14 6.33
C GLU A 76 -7.93 11.77 6.39
N ALA A 77 -8.79 12.54 5.72
CA ALA A 77 -10.23 12.26 5.67
C ALA A 77 -10.52 10.92 4.99
N ASN A 78 -9.84 10.65 3.86
CA ASN A 78 -9.96 9.39 3.14
C ASN A 78 -9.39 8.22 3.97
N PHE A 79 -8.29 8.45 4.70
CA PHE A 79 -7.72 7.43 5.58
C PHE A 79 -8.69 7.04 6.70
N LYS A 80 -9.30 8.02 7.39
CA LYS A 80 -10.29 7.75 8.44
C LYS A 80 -11.49 6.94 7.91
N LYS A 81 -11.99 7.27 6.73
CA LYS A 81 -13.03 6.49 6.08
C LYS A 81 -12.55 5.08 5.72
N ALA A 82 -11.33 4.96 5.19
CA ALA A 82 -10.78 3.68 4.77
C ALA A 82 -10.54 2.71 5.94
N ILE A 83 -10.17 3.19 7.14
CA ILE A 83 -9.96 2.34 8.33
C ILE A 83 -11.26 1.99 9.07
N SER A 84 -12.40 2.63 8.75
CA SER A 84 -13.69 2.36 9.35
C SER A 84 -14.35 1.07 8.82
N LYS A 85 -15.53 0.75 9.34
CA LYS A 85 -16.37 -0.37 8.87
C LYS A 85 -16.82 -0.23 7.42
N GLU A 86 -16.82 1.01 6.89
CA GLU A 86 -17.20 1.32 5.50
C GLU A 86 -16.04 1.26 4.51
N GLY A 87 -14.84 0.91 4.99
CA GLY A 87 -13.64 0.82 4.16
C GLY A 87 -13.55 -0.44 3.32
N THR A 88 -12.31 -0.84 3.00
CA THR A 88 -12.00 -2.08 2.26
C THR A 88 -10.93 -2.88 3.00
N TRP A 89 -10.67 -4.14 2.59
CA TRP A 89 -9.70 -4.99 3.26
C TRP A 89 -8.26 -4.46 3.22
N ILE A 90 -7.90 -3.63 2.20
CA ILE A 90 -6.58 -3.00 2.09
C ILE A 90 -6.70 -1.48 2.03
N ILE A 91 -5.89 -0.79 2.81
CA ILE A 91 -5.73 0.66 2.84
C ILE A 91 -4.30 0.97 2.41
N ALA A 92 -4.12 1.50 1.20
CA ALA A 92 -2.81 1.83 0.64
C ALA A 92 -2.56 3.34 0.72
N THR A 93 -1.58 3.75 1.50
CA THR A 93 -1.18 5.16 1.60
C THR A 93 -0.22 5.54 0.48
N LEU A 94 -0.30 6.77 0.00
CA LEU A 94 0.59 7.30 -1.04
C LEU A 94 1.53 8.38 -0.51
N ARG A 95 1.47 8.70 0.79
CA ARG A 95 2.28 9.72 1.44
C ARG A 95 2.31 9.51 2.95
N ASP A 96 3.18 10.24 3.62
CA ASP A 96 3.17 10.37 5.07
C ASP A 96 1.90 11.07 5.55
N MET A 97 1.36 10.62 6.69
CA MET A 97 0.17 11.20 7.32
C MET A 97 0.38 11.35 8.82
N THR A 98 -0.17 12.43 9.39
CA THR A 98 -0.09 12.70 10.82
C THR A 98 -1.47 13.05 11.37
N PHE A 99 -1.88 12.30 12.39
CA PHE A 99 -3.14 12.51 13.10
C PHE A 99 -2.85 12.96 14.53
N THR A 100 -3.67 13.87 15.02
CA THR A 100 -3.60 14.35 16.41
C THR A 100 -4.55 13.60 17.35
N GLU A 101 -5.46 12.82 16.78
CA GLU A 101 -6.39 11.96 17.49
C GLU A 101 -6.04 10.47 17.36
N ASP A 102 -6.62 9.68 18.26
CA ASP A 102 -6.56 8.22 18.20
C ASP A 102 -7.30 7.68 16.98
N LEU A 103 -6.75 6.64 16.39
CA LEU A 103 -7.31 5.94 15.24
C LEU A 103 -7.92 4.61 15.66
N ILE A 104 -8.93 4.14 14.89
CA ILE A 104 -9.53 2.81 15.09
C ILE A 104 -9.61 2.11 13.75
N LEU A 105 -8.90 0.99 13.62
CA LEU A 105 -9.00 0.08 12.49
C LEU A 105 -10.07 -0.96 12.79
N GLU A 106 -11.23 -0.84 12.16
CA GLU A 106 -12.37 -1.71 12.44
C GLU A 106 -13.08 -2.19 11.17
N GLY A 107 -13.98 -3.13 11.34
CA GLY A 107 -14.76 -3.76 10.27
C GLY A 107 -14.23 -5.15 9.95
N GLU A 108 -15.13 -5.98 9.42
CA GLU A 108 -14.84 -7.34 9.01
C GLU A 108 -14.74 -7.40 7.48
N PHE A 109 -13.56 -7.73 7.01
CA PHE A 109 -13.25 -7.81 5.59
C PHE A 109 -12.58 -9.14 5.29
N THR A 110 -12.66 -9.56 4.04
CA THR A 110 -12.04 -10.79 3.59
C THR A 110 -11.15 -10.56 2.38
N ASN A 111 -10.10 -11.36 2.27
CA ASN A 111 -9.32 -11.55 1.06
C ASN A 111 -9.23 -13.04 0.76
N LYS A 112 -9.70 -13.47 -0.41
CA LYS A 112 -9.79 -14.89 -0.77
C LYS A 112 -10.50 -15.72 0.32
N ASP A 113 -11.66 -15.22 0.74
CA ASP A 113 -12.56 -15.86 1.74
C ASP A 113 -11.96 -16.02 3.16
N LYS A 114 -10.85 -15.37 3.44
CA LYS A 114 -10.23 -15.35 4.77
C LYS A 114 -10.30 -13.96 5.37
N PRO A 115 -10.58 -13.83 6.68
CA PRO A 115 -10.54 -12.54 7.36
C PRO A 115 -9.19 -11.86 7.11
N ALA A 116 -9.23 -10.62 6.67
CA ALA A 116 -8.03 -9.85 6.37
C ALA A 116 -8.28 -8.34 6.46
N ARG A 117 -7.32 -7.61 7.00
CA ARG A 117 -7.29 -6.15 7.01
C ARG A 117 -5.85 -5.70 6.89
N LYS A 118 -5.55 -4.78 5.97
CA LYS A 118 -4.17 -4.33 5.76
C LYS A 118 -4.07 -2.82 5.66
N ILE A 119 -3.20 -2.22 6.47
CA ILE A 119 -2.66 -0.89 6.23
C ILE A 119 -1.33 -1.07 5.51
N ALA A 120 -1.27 -0.65 4.25
CA ALA A 120 -0.06 -0.71 3.43
C ALA A 120 0.60 0.67 3.41
N LEU A 121 1.74 0.80 4.09
CA LEU A 121 2.53 2.03 4.18
C LEU A 121 3.64 2.05 3.13
N TYR A 122 3.33 1.63 1.90
CA TYR A 122 4.29 1.53 0.81
C TYR A 122 3.63 1.56 -0.55
N THR A 123 4.42 1.86 -1.58
CA THR A 123 4.13 1.55 -2.98
C THR A 123 5.07 0.47 -3.49
N GLN A 124 4.68 -0.22 -4.55
CA GLN A 124 5.47 -1.29 -5.14
C GLN A 124 5.39 -1.22 -6.68
N ASP A 125 6.42 -1.76 -7.34
CA ASP A 125 6.44 -1.95 -8.79
C ASP A 125 5.68 -3.22 -9.24
N ALA A 126 5.71 -3.50 -10.54
CA ALA A 126 5.07 -4.69 -11.12
C ALA A 126 5.67 -6.01 -10.61
N ASP A 127 6.93 -6.00 -10.21
CA ASP A 127 7.65 -7.16 -9.64
C ASP A 127 7.45 -7.29 -8.12
N LYS A 128 6.60 -6.43 -7.52
CA LYS A 128 6.29 -6.35 -6.09
C LYS A 128 7.46 -5.87 -5.21
N ASN A 129 8.47 -5.24 -5.79
CA ASN A 129 9.51 -4.58 -5.01
C ASN A 129 8.95 -3.27 -4.45
N ILE A 130 9.21 -3.00 -3.17
CA ILE A 130 8.82 -1.74 -2.54
C ILE A 130 9.61 -0.60 -3.20
N THR A 131 8.89 0.37 -3.75
CA THR A 131 9.46 1.57 -4.40
C THR A 131 9.51 2.77 -3.46
N ASN A 132 8.51 2.91 -2.59
CA ASN A 132 8.47 3.95 -1.56
C ASN A 132 7.88 3.36 -0.27
N SER A 133 8.30 3.93 0.87
CA SER A 133 7.74 3.63 2.18
C SER A 133 7.30 4.91 2.87
N PHE A 134 6.21 4.85 3.61
CA PHE A 134 5.57 6.01 4.23
C PHE A 134 5.49 5.87 5.74
N THR A 135 5.30 7.02 6.38
CA THR A 135 5.12 7.13 7.83
C THR A 135 3.68 7.51 8.15
N LEU A 136 3.07 6.75 9.02
CA LEU A 136 1.78 7.04 9.62
C LEU A 136 2.00 7.41 11.09
N THR A 137 1.65 8.61 11.49
CA THR A 137 1.77 9.10 12.88
C THR A 137 0.40 9.31 13.48
N ALA A 138 0.17 8.74 14.67
CA ALA A 138 -1.00 9.01 15.50
C ALA A 138 -0.65 8.75 16.97
N PRO A 139 -1.33 9.35 17.96
CA PRO A 139 -1.08 9.03 19.37
C PRO A 139 -1.26 7.54 19.64
N LYS A 140 -2.33 6.96 19.10
CA LYS A 140 -2.65 5.53 19.23
C LYS A 140 -3.47 5.06 18.04
N ILE A 141 -3.30 3.78 17.69
CA ILE A 141 -4.23 3.06 16.81
C ILE A 141 -4.78 1.81 17.52
N THR A 142 -6.10 1.68 17.56
CA THR A 142 -6.77 0.49 18.10
C THR A 142 -7.13 -0.47 16.96
N ILE A 143 -6.70 -1.71 17.07
CA ILE A 143 -6.92 -2.77 16.07
C ILE A 143 -8.09 -3.65 16.52
N ARG A 144 -9.23 -3.54 15.85
CA ARG A 144 -10.45 -4.32 16.09
C ARG A 144 -10.76 -5.33 14.98
N SER A 145 -10.05 -5.25 13.88
CA SER A 145 -10.24 -6.18 12.75
C SER A 145 -9.38 -7.43 12.92
N THR A 146 -9.96 -8.61 12.75
CA THR A 146 -9.24 -9.89 12.77
C THR A 146 -8.24 -9.98 11.62
N ASN A 147 -7.09 -10.59 11.88
CA ASN A 147 -5.97 -10.73 10.93
C ASN A 147 -5.54 -9.40 10.29
N ALA A 148 -5.61 -8.33 11.09
CA ALA A 148 -5.11 -7.03 10.67
C ALA A 148 -3.59 -7.03 10.58
N ARG A 149 -3.05 -6.29 9.59
CA ARG A 149 -1.61 -6.09 9.48
C ARG A 149 -1.25 -4.64 9.17
N ILE A 150 -0.13 -4.21 9.72
CA ILE A 150 0.59 -3.02 9.25
C ILE A 150 1.77 -3.54 8.44
N GLN A 151 1.85 -3.14 7.17
CA GLN A 151 2.85 -3.64 6.25
C GLN A 151 3.61 -2.52 5.55
N GLY A 152 4.95 -2.67 5.49
CA GLY A 152 5.87 -1.68 4.94
C GLY A 152 5.93 -0.41 5.79
N GLY A 153 6.89 0.46 5.58
CA GLY A 153 6.98 1.76 6.22
C GLY A 153 7.04 1.78 7.74
N THR A 154 6.56 2.87 8.34
CA THR A 154 6.66 3.10 9.78
C THR A 154 5.33 3.62 10.35
N PHE A 155 4.91 3.05 11.48
CA PHE A 155 3.88 3.65 12.34
C PHE A 155 4.55 4.27 13.57
N ILE A 156 4.24 5.53 13.87
CA ILE A 156 4.71 6.27 15.06
C ILE A 156 3.53 6.47 15.97
N GLY A 157 3.59 5.87 17.16
CA GLY A 157 2.56 5.87 18.19
C GLY A 157 2.34 4.49 18.80
N ASP A 158 1.38 4.37 19.70
CA ASP A 158 1.06 3.11 20.36
C ASP A 158 -0.02 2.33 19.56
N VAL A 159 0.15 1.00 19.51
CA VAL A 159 -0.83 0.09 18.92
C VAL A 159 -1.53 -0.68 20.02
N TYR A 160 -2.85 -0.62 20.07
CA TYR A 160 -3.69 -1.35 21.02
C TYR A 160 -4.51 -2.40 20.29
N VAL A 161 -4.31 -3.68 20.64
CA VAL A 161 -4.84 -4.83 19.88
C VAL A 161 -6.01 -5.45 20.63
N GLU A 162 -7.20 -5.40 20.03
CA GLU A 162 -8.46 -5.96 20.53
C GLU A 162 -8.98 -7.11 19.63
N ALA A 163 -8.12 -7.69 18.78
CA ALA A 163 -8.50 -8.78 17.87
C ALA A 163 -7.35 -9.78 17.66
N ASN A 164 -7.69 -11.00 17.24
CA ASN A 164 -6.72 -12.04 16.94
C ASN A 164 -5.98 -11.80 15.61
N GLY A 165 -4.74 -12.30 15.52
CA GLY A 165 -3.98 -12.40 14.30
C GLY A 165 -3.38 -11.08 13.83
N PHE A 166 -3.10 -10.13 14.74
CA PHE A 166 -2.40 -8.89 14.38
C PHE A 166 -0.98 -9.20 13.91
N GLN A 167 -0.56 -8.54 12.83
CA GLN A 167 0.75 -8.74 12.21
C GLN A 167 1.47 -7.40 11.95
N VAL A 168 2.78 -7.42 12.11
CA VAL A 168 3.69 -6.34 11.70
C VAL A 168 4.63 -6.94 10.65
N VAL A 169 4.45 -6.59 9.39
CA VAL A 169 5.10 -7.26 8.26
C VAL A 169 6.00 -6.28 7.52
N ASN A 170 7.31 -6.50 7.55
CA ASN A 170 8.29 -5.58 6.95
C ASN A 170 7.97 -4.11 7.29
N ALA A 171 7.62 -3.85 8.53
CA ALA A 171 7.18 -2.54 9.04
C ALA A 171 7.81 -2.27 10.40
N LYS A 172 7.89 -1.00 10.77
CA LYS A 172 8.40 -0.58 12.07
C LYS A 172 7.31 0.13 12.87
N ILE A 173 7.07 -0.33 14.09
CA ILE A 173 6.27 0.41 15.08
C ILE A 173 7.25 1.18 15.97
N GLN A 174 7.20 2.50 15.91
CA GLN A 174 7.91 3.39 16.85
C GLN A 174 6.96 3.80 17.97
N GLY A 175 6.85 2.95 18.97
CA GLY A 175 5.95 3.00 20.08
C GLY A 175 5.78 1.63 20.69
N ASN A 176 4.72 1.42 21.43
CA ASN A 176 4.42 0.17 22.11
C ASN A 176 3.32 -0.61 21.39
N VAL A 177 3.27 -1.93 21.63
CA VAL A 177 2.14 -2.78 21.22
C VAL A 177 1.53 -3.38 22.48
N TYR A 178 0.30 -3.02 22.75
CA TYR A 178 -0.49 -3.51 23.88
C TYR A 178 -1.60 -4.42 23.39
N PHE A 179 -1.82 -5.52 24.08
CA PHE A 179 -2.91 -6.45 23.81
C PHE A 179 -3.94 -6.39 24.93
N ALA A 180 -5.22 -6.32 24.59
CA ALA A 180 -6.30 -6.31 25.56
C ALA A 180 -6.46 -7.67 26.27
N LYS A 181 -5.92 -8.76 25.69
CA LYS A 181 -6.02 -10.12 26.24
C LYS A 181 -4.81 -10.96 25.82
N ASP A 182 -4.49 -11.97 26.64
CA ASP A 182 -3.44 -12.95 26.35
C ASP A 182 -3.67 -13.70 25.01
N GLU A 183 -4.92 -13.98 24.67
CA GLU A 183 -5.28 -14.64 23.40
C GLU A 183 -4.89 -13.84 22.16
N TYR A 184 -4.94 -12.52 22.22
CA TYR A 184 -4.53 -11.64 21.11
C TYR A 184 -3.01 -11.61 20.96
N GLN A 185 -2.29 -11.56 22.09
CA GLN A 185 -0.85 -11.66 22.08
C GLN A 185 -0.36 -13.02 21.55
N ALA A 186 -1.03 -14.11 21.90
CA ALA A 186 -0.67 -15.46 21.46
C ALA A 186 -0.75 -15.65 19.93
N THR A 187 -1.53 -14.81 19.23
CA THR A 187 -1.69 -14.84 17.78
C THR A 187 -0.96 -13.70 17.06
N TYR A 188 -0.16 -12.91 17.78
CA TYR A 188 0.64 -11.84 17.22
C TYR A 188 1.83 -12.39 16.42
N ASP A 189 2.08 -11.82 15.24
CA ASP A 189 3.15 -12.27 14.34
C ASP A 189 3.92 -11.07 13.75
N PRO A 190 5.11 -10.76 14.29
CA PRO A 190 6.05 -9.84 13.68
C PRO A 190 6.89 -10.59 12.63
N SER A 191 6.47 -10.57 11.37
CA SER A 191 7.14 -11.29 10.27
C SER A 191 7.87 -10.36 9.29
N ASP A 192 8.73 -10.93 8.46
CA ASP A 192 9.48 -10.22 7.42
C ASP A 192 10.18 -8.96 7.96
N GLN A 193 10.96 -9.10 9.03
CA GLN A 193 11.66 -7.99 9.70
C GLN A 193 10.74 -6.94 10.36
N GLY A 194 9.49 -7.28 10.62
CA GLY A 194 8.59 -6.46 11.43
C GLY A 194 9.18 -6.21 12.82
N SER A 195 9.12 -4.98 13.31
CA SER A 195 9.77 -4.60 14.57
C SER A 195 8.95 -3.61 15.38
N VAL A 196 9.11 -3.68 16.70
CA VAL A 196 8.54 -2.75 17.68
C VAL A 196 9.68 -2.17 18.51
N THR A 197 9.71 -0.84 18.71
CA THR A 197 10.78 -0.20 19.47
C THR A 197 10.51 -0.14 20.97
N GLY A 198 9.25 -0.16 21.35
CA GLY A 198 8.79 -0.15 22.73
C GLY A 198 8.47 -1.55 23.25
N VAL A 199 7.61 -1.62 24.26
CA VAL A 199 7.19 -2.89 24.86
C VAL A 199 6.12 -3.57 23.99
N THR A 200 6.05 -4.89 24.15
CA THR A 200 5.01 -5.74 23.52
C THR A 200 4.43 -6.61 24.63
N GLU A 201 3.28 -6.22 25.17
CA GLU A 201 2.73 -6.84 26.37
C GLU A 201 1.21 -6.79 26.43
N VAL A 202 0.62 -7.63 27.30
CA VAL A 202 -0.80 -7.58 27.63
C VAL A 202 -1.03 -6.48 28.65
N GLN A 203 -1.89 -5.53 28.34
CA GLN A 203 -2.29 -4.47 29.25
C GLN A 203 -3.46 -4.98 30.10
N LYS A 204 -3.23 -5.10 31.41
CA LYS A 204 -4.22 -5.52 32.42
C LYS A 204 -5.00 -4.34 32.97
#